data_9525be7c828feaced5a91f153df638ce
#
_entry.id   9525be7c828feaced5a91f153df638ce
#
_cell.length_a   1.000
_cell.length_b   1.000
_cell.length_c   1.000
_cell.angle_alpha   90.00
_cell.angle_beta   90.00
_cell.angle_gamma   90.00
#
_symmetry.space_group_name_H-M   'P 1'
#
loop_
_entity.id
_entity.type
_entity.pdbx_description
1 polymer ?
#
loop_
_entity_poly.entity_id
_entity_poly.type
_entity_poly.pdbx_seq_one_letter_code
_entity_poly.pdbx_strand_id
1 'polypeptide(L)'
;MRCVSRLLLGTFLLALGPAAHGAPGQCPDLCHCHGDLQHVICDGVGLKKIPRVSEVTRLLNLQRNNLGAIPTGAFGDSKGLVSLHMQHCQLREVGSQAFKGLKKLVYLYLSNNKISSIRPGAFEDLTELTYLYLDGNQIGDLARGLFSPMINLFILQLNDNRLRELRPGTFAGAKDLRWLHMSGNELATLQPGSLDDVENLAILHLDGNRLPSYPLAAMSKLRVVEELTLGKNPMRTIPDIAFQSFGRYMEKLHLDNMGLEKFSDGAFTGVTAIKALNLDNNKLRSLPKSLDLGTVTNLTLSNNPWSCTCQLAPLRRWMDSSRTRPDALCASPPQQKGKQVRDSAAFAGCRVKPKKPRKGLRH
;
A
#
# COMPACT_ATOMS: atom_id res chain seq x y z
N MET A 1 -9.72 -79.08 51.94
CA MET A 1 -9.71 -79.28 50.48
C MET A 1 -9.75 -77.90 49.78
N ARG A 2 -8.78 -77.68 48.95
CA ARG A 2 -8.44 -76.38 48.29
C ARG A 2 -9.46 -76.02 47.21
N CYS A 3 -9.84 -74.77 47.18
CA CYS A 3 -10.32 -74.18 45.91
C CYS A 3 -9.79 -72.75 45.79
N VAL A 4 -8.96 -72.57 44.77
CA VAL A 4 -8.23 -71.35 44.43
C VAL A 4 -9.12 -70.59 43.43
N SER A 5 -9.53 -69.35 43.78
CA SER A 5 -10.24 -68.46 42.83
C SER A 5 -9.22 -67.57 42.21
N ARG A 6 -9.09 -67.64 40.85
CA ARG A 6 -8.27 -66.75 40.03
C ARG A 6 -9.06 -65.50 39.70
N LEU A 7 -8.61 -64.33 40.17
CA LEU A 7 -9.00 -63.02 39.64
C LEU A 7 -8.26 -62.80 38.34
N LEU A 8 -9.03 -62.60 37.26
CA LEU A 8 -8.55 -62.06 36.01
C LEU A 8 -8.57 -60.53 36.08
N LEU A 9 -7.43 -59.89 36.19
CA LEU A 9 -7.27 -58.45 35.93
C LEU A 9 -7.30 -58.23 34.43
N GLY A 10 -8.38 -57.68 33.91
CA GLY A 10 -8.45 -57.14 32.55
C GLY A 10 -7.72 -55.81 32.47
N THR A 11 -6.56 -55.79 31.87
CA THR A 11 -5.86 -54.57 31.49
C THR A 11 -6.54 -53.97 30.29
N PHE A 12 -7.31 -52.87 30.49
CA PHE A 12 -7.76 -52.02 29.41
C PHE A 12 -6.55 -51.22 28.88
N LEU A 13 -5.95 -51.69 27.81
CA LEU A 13 -5.04 -50.90 26.97
C LEU A 13 -5.89 -49.86 26.21
N LEU A 14 -5.91 -48.64 26.70
CA LEU A 14 -6.30 -47.48 25.91
C LEU A 14 -5.28 -47.34 24.78
N ALA A 15 -5.65 -47.84 23.60
CA ALA A 15 -4.95 -47.53 22.36
C ALA A 15 -5.09 -46.05 22.09
N LEU A 16 -4.09 -45.28 22.48
CA LEU A 16 -3.88 -43.94 21.92
C LEU A 16 -3.60 -44.16 20.44
N GLY A 17 -4.63 -43.94 19.62
CA GLY A 17 -4.49 -43.92 18.16
C GLY A 17 -3.42 -42.90 17.75
N PRO A 18 -2.58 -43.20 16.79
CA PRO A 18 -1.57 -42.26 16.32
C PRO A 18 -2.31 -41.02 15.77
N ALA A 19 -1.91 -39.85 16.26
CA ALA A 19 -2.31 -38.60 15.68
C ALA A 19 -2.01 -38.66 14.17
N ALA A 20 -3.05 -38.59 13.35
CA ALA A 20 -2.95 -38.62 11.89
C ALA A 20 -2.09 -37.45 11.40
N HIS A 21 -0.79 -37.67 11.34
CA HIS A 21 0.13 -36.83 10.59
C HIS A 21 0.28 -37.54 9.26
N GLY A 22 -0.28 -36.95 8.18
CA GLY A 22 -0.12 -37.47 6.82
C GLY A 22 1.33 -37.81 6.54
N ALA A 23 1.59 -38.96 5.94
CA ALA A 23 2.94 -39.36 5.59
C ALA A 23 3.55 -38.36 4.60
N PRO A 24 4.86 -38.08 4.65
CA PRO A 24 5.51 -37.25 3.66
C PRO A 24 5.30 -37.83 2.25
N GLY A 25 4.70 -37.05 1.34
CA GLY A 25 4.40 -37.46 -0.02
C GLY A 25 2.94 -37.80 -0.32
N GLN A 26 2.03 -37.62 0.64
CA GLN A 26 0.58 -37.73 0.42
C GLN A 26 -0.11 -36.36 0.51
N CYS A 27 -1.25 -36.21 -0.20
CA CYS A 27 -2.09 -35.02 -0.06
C CYS A 27 -2.62 -34.95 1.38
N PRO A 28 -2.50 -33.80 2.07
CA PRO A 28 -3.03 -33.67 3.41
C PRO A 28 -4.55 -33.89 3.44
N ASP A 29 -5.04 -34.48 4.54
CA ASP A 29 -6.48 -34.68 4.76
C ASP A 29 -7.22 -33.36 4.60
N LEU A 30 -8.43 -33.41 4.03
CA LEU A 30 -9.30 -32.28 3.73
C LEU A 30 -8.79 -31.34 2.62
N CYS A 31 -7.56 -31.49 2.15
CA CYS A 31 -7.02 -30.68 1.07
C CYS A 31 -7.21 -31.35 -0.29
N HIS A 32 -7.16 -30.53 -1.33
CA HIS A 32 -7.19 -30.97 -2.70
C HIS A 32 -5.82 -30.73 -3.36
N CYS A 33 -5.23 -31.79 -3.94
CA CYS A 33 -3.91 -31.68 -4.55
C CYS A 33 -4.01 -31.87 -6.06
N HIS A 34 -3.28 -31.04 -6.80
CA HIS A 34 -3.18 -31.13 -8.25
C HIS A 34 -1.85 -31.78 -8.63
N GLY A 35 -1.94 -32.74 -9.58
CA GLY A 35 -0.79 -33.43 -10.13
C GLY A 35 0.07 -34.12 -9.07
N ASP A 36 1.33 -33.87 -9.13
CA ASP A 36 2.41 -34.42 -8.32
C ASP A 36 2.66 -33.63 -7.02
N LEU A 37 1.61 -33.19 -6.34
CA LEU A 37 1.63 -32.44 -5.08
C LEU A 37 2.29 -31.03 -5.17
N GLN A 38 2.50 -30.51 -6.36
CA GLN A 38 3.05 -29.16 -6.51
C GLN A 38 2.08 -28.06 -6.06
N HIS A 39 0.77 -28.29 -6.19
CA HIS A 39 -0.27 -27.39 -5.72
C HIS A 39 -1.15 -28.08 -4.67
N VAL A 40 -1.16 -27.58 -3.47
CA VAL A 40 -1.96 -28.08 -2.34
C VAL A 40 -2.97 -27.00 -1.96
N ILE A 41 -4.26 -27.31 -2.13
CA ILE A 41 -5.36 -26.38 -1.91
C ILE A 41 -6.18 -26.86 -0.71
N CYS A 42 -6.13 -26.11 0.38
CA CYS A 42 -6.84 -26.38 1.63
C CYS A 42 -7.77 -25.20 1.98
N ASP A 43 -8.39 -24.58 1.00
CA ASP A 43 -9.16 -23.37 1.13
C ASP A 43 -10.53 -23.60 1.81
N GLY A 44 -10.76 -22.98 2.98
CA GLY A 44 -12.04 -23.02 3.69
C GLY A 44 -12.46 -24.40 4.20
N VAL A 45 -11.53 -25.33 4.35
CA VAL A 45 -11.82 -26.73 4.75
C VAL A 45 -11.84 -26.96 6.25
N GLY A 46 -11.76 -25.89 7.04
CA GLY A 46 -11.89 -25.97 8.50
C GLY A 46 -10.61 -26.37 9.23
N LEU A 47 -9.44 -26.18 8.62
CA LEU A 47 -8.17 -26.47 9.27
C LEU A 47 -7.97 -25.63 10.53
N LYS A 48 -7.47 -26.28 11.57
CA LYS A 48 -7.05 -25.67 12.85
C LYS A 48 -5.53 -25.64 13.03
N LYS A 49 -4.80 -26.31 12.14
CA LYS A 49 -3.33 -26.40 12.14
C LYS A 49 -2.83 -26.38 10.69
N ILE A 50 -1.60 -25.90 10.50
CA ILE A 50 -0.91 -25.93 9.22
C ILE A 50 -0.57 -27.39 8.91
N PRO A 51 -1.01 -27.95 7.76
CA PRO A 51 -0.70 -29.30 7.37
C PRO A 51 0.77 -29.43 6.95
N ARG A 52 1.37 -30.58 7.12
CA ARG A 52 2.64 -30.90 6.50
C ARG A 52 2.43 -31.14 5.02
N VAL A 53 3.28 -30.55 4.19
CA VAL A 53 3.27 -30.74 2.74
C VAL A 53 4.63 -31.20 2.26
N SER A 54 4.66 -31.82 1.09
CA SER A 54 5.90 -32.30 0.49
C SER A 54 6.83 -31.15 0.11
N GLU A 55 8.14 -31.39 0.09
CA GLU A 55 9.15 -30.44 -0.39
C GLU A 55 8.99 -30.07 -1.88
N VAL A 56 8.28 -30.89 -2.67
CA VAL A 56 7.96 -30.61 -4.08
C VAL A 56 6.84 -29.57 -4.20
N THR A 57 6.09 -29.29 -3.12
CA THR A 57 4.99 -28.31 -3.14
C THR A 57 5.50 -26.92 -3.42
N ARG A 58 4.94 -26.27 -4.44
CA ARG A 58 5.25 -24.90 -4.89
C ARG A 58 4.21 -23.88 -4.43
N LEU A 59 2.95 -24.29 -4.39
CA LEU A 59 1.84 -23.47 -3.93
C LEU A 59 1.09 -24.17 -2.81
N LEU A 60 0.92 -23.47 -1.69
CA LEU A 60 0.11 -23.89 -0.55
C LEU A 60 -0.96 -22.85 -0.28
N ASN A 61 -2.22 -23.22 -0.48
CA ASN A 61 -3.36 -22.37 -0.19
C ASN A 61 -4.08 -22.83 1.09
N LEU A 62 -3.96 -22.03 2.15
CA LEU A 62 -4.56 -22.25 3.45
C LEU A 62 -5.64 -21.21 3.80
N GLN A 63 -6.05 -20.38 2.84
CA GLN A 63 -6.98 -19.27 3.11
C GLN A 63 -8.31 -19.75 3.69
N ARG A 64 -9.03 -18.86 4.40
CA ARG A 64 -10.36 -19.11 4.98
C ARG A 64 -10.41 -20.26 5.99
N ASN A 65 -9.35 -20.46 6.74
CA ASN A 65 -9.28 -21.41 7.85
C ASN A 65 -9.14 -20.70 9.21
N ASN A 66 -9.21 -21.45 10.29
CA ASN A 66 -9.05 -20.89 11.64
C ASN A 66 -7.72 -21.39 12.27
N LEU A 67 -6.62 -20.91 11.73
CA LEU A 67 -5.28 -21.32 12.16
C LEU A 67 -4.83 -20.60 13.45
N GLY A 68 -5.27 -19.35 13.65
CA GLY A 68 -4.98 -18.55 14.85
C GLY A 68 -3.54 -18.06 14.97
N ALA A 69 -2.56 -18.94 14.75
CA ALA A 69 -1.12 -18.64 14.84
C ALA A 69 -0.30 -19.46 13.83
N ILE A 70 0.93 -19.03 13.60
CA ILE A 70 1.94 -19.76 12.83
C ILE A 70 2.98 -20.29 13.82
N PRO A 71 3.01 -21.59 14.11
CA PRO A 71 4.03 -22.17 14.99
C PRO A 71 5.43 -22.05 14.37
N THR A 72 6.45 -21.88 15.20
CA THR A 72 7.85 -21.93 14.73
C THR A 72 8.13 -23.27 14.07
N GLY A 73 8.73 -23.23 12.86
CA GLY A 73 9.04 -24.42 12.08
C GLY A 73 7.85 -25.08 11.39
N ALA A 74 6.67 -24.43 11.35
CA ALA A 74 5.47 -24.95 10.69
C ALA A 74 5.69 -25.34 9.22
N PHE A 75 6.67 -24.75 8.56
CA PHE A 75 7.00 -24.96 7.15
C PHE A 75 8.34 -25.68 6.94
N GLY A 76 8.86 -26.38 7.96
CA GLY A 76 10.21 -26.97 7.93
C GLY A 76 10.44 -27.95 6.75
N ASP A 77 9.40 -28.69 6.36
CA ASP A 77 9.43 -29.64 5.25
C ASP A 77 9.04 -28.98 3.90
N SER A 78 8.64 -27.71 3.89
CA SER A 78 8.05 -27.04 2.73
C SER A 78 9.04 -26.13 1.98
N LYS A 79 10.31 -26.50 1.94
CA LYS A 79 11.41 -25.68 1.38
C LYS A 79 11.25 -25.30 -0.08
N GLY A 80 10.38 -26.01 -0.80
CA GLY A 80 10.06 -25.78 -2.21
C GLY A 80 9.03 -24.68 -2.47
N LEU A 81 8.34 -24.16 -1.44
CA LEU A 81 7.26 -23.21 -1.60
C LEU A 81 7.71 -21.94 -2.32
N VAL A 82 6.90 -21.54 -3.30
CA VAL A 82 7.02 -20.30 -4.07
C VAL A 82 5.86 -19.36 -3.74
N SER A 83 4.66 -19.91 -3.47
CA SER A 83 3.47 -19.13 -3.14
C SER A 83 2.77 -19.71 -1.91
N LEU A 84 2.50 -18.84 -0.91
CA LEU A 84 1.81 -19.20 0.33
C LEU A 84 0.62 -18.25 0.55
N HIS A 85 -0.58 -18.82 0.61
CA HIS A 85 -1.83 -18.11 0.80
C HIS A 85 -2.40 -18.39 2.18
N MET A 86 -2.50 -17.36 3.03
CA MET A 86 -3.00 -17.44 4.40
C MET A 86 -3.98 -16.28 4.72
N GLN A 87 -4.71 -15.81 3.71
CA GLN A 87 -5.74 -14.79 3.93
C GLN A 87 -6.90 -15.37 4.75
N HIS A 88 -7.53 -14.53 5.59
CA HIS A 88 -8.68 -14.94 6.41
C HIS A 88 -8.42 -16.14 7.33
N CYS A 89 -7.21 -16.28 7.85
CA CYS A 89 -6.82 -17.40 8.71
C CYS A 89 -6.91 -17.09 10.21
N GLN A 90 -7.47 -15.95 10.60
CA GLN A 90 -7.61 -15.48 11.99
C GLN A 90 -6.26 -15.33 12.72
N LEU A 91 -5.17 -15.12 11.97
CA LEU A 91 -3.83 -14.90 12.54
C LEU A 91 -3.82 -13.63 13.37
N ARG A 92 -3.24 -13.68 14.58
CA ARG A 92 -3.17 -12.54 15.51
C ARG A 92 -1.80 -11.90 15.57
N GLU A 93 -0.76 -12.68 15.33
CA GLU A 93 0.63 -12.21 15.25
C GLU A 93 1.43 -13.04 14.27
N VAL A 94 2.56 -12.47 13.82
CA VAL A 94 3.60 -13.20 13.09
C VAL A 94 4.80 -13.30 14.02
N GLY A 95 5.06 -14.49 14.54
CA GLY A 95 6.14 -14.77 15.47
C GLY A 95 7.52 -14.71 14.82
N SER A 96 8.57 -14.62 15.65
CA SER A 96 9.95 -14.76 15.16
C SER A 96 10.12 -16.11 14.46
N GLN A 97 10.83 -16.12 13.32
CA GLN A 97 11.06 -17.32 12.50
C GLN A 97 9.78 -18.04 12.01
N ALA A 98 8.64 -17.35 11.93
CA ALA A 98 7.36 -17.93 11.47
C ALA A 98 7.48 -18.63 10.10
N PHE A 99 8.29 -18.08 9.20
CA PHE A 99 8.50 -18.59 7.84
C PHE A 99 9.89 -19.22 7.65
N LYS A 100 10.47 -19.77 8.72
CA LYS A 100 11.80 -20.38 8.69
C LYS A 100 11.90 -21.46 7.62
N GLY A 101 12.93 -21.37 6.79
CA GLY A 101 13.23 -22.32 5.70
C GLY A 101 12.62 -21.96 4.35
N LEU A 102 11.70 -20.98 4.26
CA LEU A 102 11.01 -20.62 3.02
C LEU A 102 11.83 -19.69 2.10
N LYS A 103 13.09 -20.03 1.85
CA LYS A 103 14.03 -19.19 1.08
C LYS A 103 13.63 -18.98 -0.39
N LYS A 104 12.77 -19.84 -0.94
CA LYS A 104 12.29 -19.75 -2.33
C LYS A 104 10.93 -19.07 -2.46
N LEU A 105 10.36 -18.57 -1.34
CA LEU A 105 9.05 -17.94 -1.36
C LEU A 105 9.11 -16.61 -2.09
N VAL A 106 8.25 -16.45 -3.10
CA VAL A 106 8.11 -15.24 -3.93
C VAL A 106 6.85 -14.47 -3.56
N TYR A 107 5.76 -15.18 -3.26
CA TYR A 107 4.46 -14.61 -2.95
C TYR A 107 3.99 -15.00 -1.55
N LEU A 108 3.75 -14.02 -0.68
CA LEU A 108 3.20 -14.23 0.67
C LEU A 108 1.94 -13.38 0.87
N TYR A 109 0.80 -14.06 1.04
CA TYR A 109 -0.51 -13.44 1.25
C TYR A 109 -0.97 -13.64 2.69
N LEU A 110 -0.99 -12.56 3.46
CA LEU A 110 -1.43 -12.49 4.86
C LEU A 110 -2.58 -11.51 5.06
N SER A 111 -3.22 -11.06 3.99
CA SER A 111 -4.30 -10.07 4.01
C SER A 111 -5.50 -10.54 4.82
N ASN A 112 -6.28 -9.59 5.36
CA ASN A 112 -7.55 -9.85 6.02
C ASN A 112 -7.44 -10.85 7.19
N ASN A 113 -6.43 -10.69 8.02
CA ASN A 113 -6.27 -11.39 9.29
C ASN A 113 -6.51 -10.43 10.46
N LYS A 114 -6.05 -10.79 11.65
CA LYS A 114 -6.11 -9.99 12.88
C LYS A 114 -4.71 -9.66 13.39
N ILE A 115 -3.71 -9.63 12.50
CA ILE A 115 -2.30 -9.44 12.86
C ILE A 115 -2.13 -8.04 13.45
N SER A 116 -1.79 -7.98 14.74
CA SER A 116 -1.51 -6.73 15.45
C SER A 116 -0.02 -6.48 15.64
N SER A 117 0.80 -7.52 15.56
CA SER A 117 2.25 -7.45 15.71
C SER A 117 2.99 -8.41 14.81
N ILE A 118 4.16 -7.97 14.35
CA ILE A 118 5.13 -8.78 13.60
C ILE A 118 6.43 -8.72 14.39
N ARG A 119 6.91 -9.87 14.85
CA ARG A 119 8.12 -9.93 15.68
C ARG A 119 9.38 -9.75 14.83
N PRO A 120 10.44 -9.15 15.40
CA PRO A 120 11.76 -9.15 14.75
C PRO A 120 12.18 -10.58 14.36
N GLY A 121 12.77 -10.73 13.17
CA GLY A 121 13.15 -12.04 12.62
C GLY A 121 11.99 -12.86 12.04
N ALA A 122 10.77 -12.33 12.01
CA ALA A 122 9.61 -13.03 11.42
C ALA A 122 9.84 -13.44 9.96
N PHE A 123 10.56 -12.61 9.22
CA PHE A 123 10.79 -12.74 7.78
C PHE A 123 12.25 -13.09 7.41
N GLU A 124 13.04 -13.55 8.35
CA GLU A 124 14.50 -13.70 8.22
C GLU A 124 14.93 -14.52 7.00
N ASP A 125 14.21 -15.60 6.66
CA ASP A 125 14.55 -16.49 5.54
C ASP A 125 13.89 -16.11 4.20
N LEU A 126 13.09 -15.05 4.14
CA LEU A 126 12.32 -14.70 2.94
C LEU A 126 13.15 -13.89 1.92
N THR A 127 14.30 -14.40 1.52
CA THR A 127 15.29 -13.69 0.68
C THR A 127 14.85 -13.50 -0.77
N GLU A 128 13.97 -14.37 -1.30
CA GLU A 128 13.43 -14.27 -2.65
C GLU A 128 12.04 -13.59 -2.69
N LEU A 129 11.53 -13.12 -1.54
CA LEU A 129 10.19 -12.56 -1.48
C LEU A 129 10.09 -11.28 -2.32
N THR A 130 9.17 -11.30 -3.27
CA THR A 130 8.90 -10.20 -4.20
C THR A 130 7.57 -9.50 -3.91
N TYR A 131 6.58 -10.25 -3.41
CA TYR A 131 5.22 -9.76 -3.17
C TYR A 131 4.76 -10.09 -1.76
N LEU A 132 4.53 -9.05 -0.93
CA LEU A 132 4.06 -9.19 0.45
C LEU A 132 2.74 -8.44 0.63
N TYR A 133 1.69 -9.17 0.99
CA TYR A 133 0.35 -8.65 1.23
C TYR A 133 -0.02 -8.78 2.71
N LEU A 134 -0.13 -7.64 3.39
CA LEU A 134 -0.45 -7.49 4.81
C LEU A 134 -1.67 -6.58 5.04
N ASP A 135 -2.38 -6.23 3.98
CA ASP A 135 -3.54 -5.34 4.03
C ASP A 135 -4.70 -5.93 4.83
N GLY A 136 -5.56 -5.07 5.38
CA GLY A 136 -6.72 -5.51 6.17
C GLY A 136 -6.35 -6.21 7.49
N ASN A 137 -5.30 -5.77 8.16
CA ASN A 137 -4.85 -6.27 9.46
C ASN A 137 -4.99 -5.19 10.57
N GLN A 138 -4.32 -5.37 11.69
CA GLN A 138 -4.36 -4.46 12.84
C GLN A 138 -2.95 -3.99 13.22
N ILE A 139 -1.99 -3.99 12.28
CA ILE A 139 -0.59 -3.68 12.52
C ILE A 139 -0.47 -2.21 12.92
N GLY A 140 0.03 -1.97 14.14
CA GLY A 140 0.18 -0.62 14.69
C GLY A 140 1.60 -0.06 14.55
N ASP A 141 2.59 -0.91 14.40
CA ASP A 141 4.00 -0.52 14.29
C ASP A 141 4.79 -1.52 13.43
N LEU A 142 5.86 -1.03 12.83
CA LEU A 142 6.81 -1.82 12.03
C LEU A 142 8.20 -1.67 12.65
N ALA A 143 8.78 -2.77 13.08
CA ALA A 143 10.12 -2.76 13.66
C ALA A 143 11.16 -2.30 12.63
N ARG A 144 12.16 -1.57 13.09
CA ARG A 144 13.32 -1.19 12.26
C ARG A 144 13.97 -2.43 11.65
N GLY A 145 14.24 -2.41 10.35
CA GLY A 145 14.89 -3.52 9.65
C GLY A 145 14.02 -4.76 9.47
N LEU A 146 12.71 -4.68 9.72
CA LEU A 146 11.79 -5.80 9.54
C LEU A 146 11.86 -6.42 8.13
N PHE A 147 12.05 -5.58 7.12
CA PHE A 147 12.12 -5.96 5.71
C PHE A 147 13.56 -6.18 5.21
N SER A 148 14.59 -6.09 6.07
CA SER A 148 16.00 -6.19 5.66
C SER A 148 16.37 -7.45 4.90
N PRO A 149 15.80 -8.63 5.17
CA PRO A 149 16.11 -9.84 4.39
C PRO A 149 15.52 -9.82 2.98
N MET A 150 14.51 -9.01 2.73
CA MET A 150 13.71 -9.04 1.50
C MET A 150 14.32 -8.11 0.44
N ILE A 151 15.52 -8.40 -0.04
CA ILE A 151 16.24 -7.56 -1.00
C ILE A 151 15.53 -7.45 -2.36
N ASN A 152 14.69 -8.45 -2.70
CA ASN A 152 13.91 -8.52 -3.93
C ASN A 152 12.47 -8.01 -3.78
N LEU A 153 12.10 -7.44 -2.61
CA LEU A 153 10.73 -6.99 -2.36
C LEU A 153 10.36 -5.87 -3.34
N PHE A 154 9.34 -6.11 -4.15
CA PHE A 154 8.87 -5.21 -5.19
C PHE A 154 7.53 -4.54 -4.86
N ILE A 155 6.59 -5.32 -4.29
CA ILE A 155 5.28 -4.83 -3.84
C ILE A 155 5.10 -5.11 -2.35
N LEU A 156 4.74 -4.07 -1.59
CA LEU A 156 4.34 -4.16 -0.19
C LEU A 156 2.96 -3.52 -0.01
N GLN A 157 1.98 -4.34 0.36
CA GLN A 157 0.61 -3.92 0.67
C GLN A 157 0.42 -3.86 2.19
N LEU A 158 0.18 -2.66 2.72
CA LEU A 158 -0.07 -2.38 4.13
C LEU A 158 -1.35 -1.55 4.32
N ASN A 159 -2.23 -1.50 3.30
CA ASN A 159 -3.49 -0.78 3.38
C ASN A 159 -4.35 -1.27 4.55
N ASP A 160 -5.22 -0.40 5.06
CA ASP A 160 -6.21 -0.76 6.07
C ASP A 160 -5.61 -1.46 7.29
N ASN A 161 -4.59 -0.83 7.86
CA ASN A 161 -3.94 -1.19 9.11
C ASN A 161 -4.07 -0.05 10.15
N ARG A 162 -3.27 -0.08 11.21
CA ARG A 162 -3.29 0.93 12.30
C ARG A 162 -1.95 1.62 12.49
N LEU A 163 -1.16 1.72 11.42
CA LEU A 163 0.15 2.38 11.46
C LEU A 163 0.00 3.85 11.80
N ARG A 164 0.77 4.36 12.77
CA ARG A 164 0.67 5.74 13.26
C ARG A 164 1.81 6.63 12.81
N GLU A 165 2.98 6.05 12.62
CA GLU A 165 4.18 6.75 12.16
C GLU A 165 5.07 5.85 11.31
N LEU A 166 5.91 6.47 10.47
CA LEU A 166 7.04 5.80 9.83
C LEU A 166 8.34 6.37 10.37
N ARG A 167 9.25 5.49 10.74
CA ARG A 167 10.57 5.83 11.29
C ARG A 167 11.70 5.52 10.30
N PRO A 168 12.85 6.21 10.41
CA PRO A 168 14.04 5.86 9.63
C PRO A 168 14.46 4.40 9.81
N GLY A 169 14.79 3.74 8.70
CA GLY A 169 15.19 2.34 8.68
C GLY A 169 14.04 1.33 8.77
N THR A 170 12.77 1.77 8.74
CA THR A 170 11.63 0.85 8.62
C THR A 170 11.75 -0.06 7.40
N PHE A 171 12.18 0.52 6.27
CA PHE A 171 12.32 -0.20 4.99
C PHE A 171 13.77 -0.58 4.66
N ALA A 172 14.67 -0.55 5.66
CA ALA A 172 16.07 -0.91 5.45
C ALA A 172 16.20 -2.27 4.74
N GLY A 173 16.98 -2.33 3.67
CA GLY A 173 17.20 -3.52 2.84
C GLY A 173 16.25 -3.70 1.68
N ALA A 174 15.03 -3.16 1.71
CA ALA A 174 14.04 -3.29 0.63
C ALA A 174 14.31 -2.30 -0.54
N LYS A 175 15.51 -2.34 -1.11
CA LYS A 175 15.98 -1.36 -2.12
C LYS A 175 15.25 -1.44 -3.47
N ASP A 176 14.70 -2.61 -3.77
CA ASP A 176 13.97 -2.86 -5.02
C ASP A 176 12.46 -2.57 -4.90
N LEU A 177 12.01 -2.05 -3.74
CA LEU A 177 10.61 -1.71 -3.53
C LEU A 177 10.17 -0.61 -4.50
N ARG A 178 9.12 -0.91 -5.30
CA ARG A 178 8.54 -0.01 -6.28
C ARG A 178 7.13 0.43 -5.91
N TRP A 179 6.36 -0.44 -5.30
CA TRP A 179 4.98 -0.17 -4.95
C TRP A 179 4.77 -0.31 -3.45
N LEU A 180 4.48 0.81 -2.80
CA LEU A 180 4.18 0.88 -1.37
C LEU A 180 2.78 1.42 -1.17
N HIS A 181 1.89 0.56 -0.68
CA HIS A 181 0.51 0.89 -0.41
C HIS A 181 0.24 0.94 1.08
N MET A 182 -0.10 2.12 1.61
CA MET A 182 -0.37 2.37 3.04
C MET A 182 -1.63 3.21 3.24
N SER A 183 -2.56 3.16 2.28
CA SER A 183 -3.86 3.84 2.40
C SER A 183 -4.67 3.30 3.57
N GLY A 184 -5.56 4.13 4.15
CA GLY A 184 -6.46 3.67 5.21
C GLY A 184 -5.76 3.30 6.53
N ASN A 185 -4.65 3.96 6.85
CA ASN A 185 -3.95 3.81 8.13
C ASN A 185 -4.21 5.01 9.07
N GLU A 186 -3.48 5.08 10.18
CA GLU A 186 -3.56 6.17 11.16
C GLU A 186 -2.30 7.06 11.12
N LEU A 187 -1.57 7.09 10.00
CA LEU A 187 -0.30 7.81 9.90
C LEU A 187 -0.49 9.30 10.15
N ALA A 188 0.05 9.77 11.26
CA ALA A 188 0.10 11.19 11.62
C ALA A 188 1.47 11.81 11.33
N THR A 189 2.51 10.97 11.20
CA THR A 189 3.89 11.43 10.99
C THR A 189 4.67 10.46 10.10
N LEU A 190 5.33 11.01 9.09
CA LEU A 190 6.44 10.39 8.38
C LEU A 190 7.70 11.13 8.84
N GLN A 191 8.54 10.46 9.64
CA GLN A 191 9.78 11.08 10.15
C GLN A 191 10.76 11.36 9.00
N PRO A 192 11.57 12.42 9.08
CA PRO A 192 12.65 12.67 8.13
C PRO A 192 13.52 11.42 7.97
N GLY A 193 13.79 11.01 6.73
CA GLY A 193 14.57 9.81 6.43
C GLY A 193 13.78 8.48 6.47
N SER A 194 12.49 8.50 6.78
CA SER A 194 11.69 7.25 6.86
C SER A 194 11.49 6.54 5.52
N LEU A 195 11.67 7.22 4.40
CA LEU A 195 11.58 6.67 3.04
C LEU A 195 12.94 6.66 2.30
N ASP A 196 14.04 6.98 2.99
CA ASP A 196 15.36 7.10 2.35
C ASP A 196 15.88 5.75 1.80
N ASP A 197 15.47 4.62 2.40
CA ASP A 197 15.86 3.29 1.94
C ASP A 197 15.16 2.86 0.63
N VAL A 198 14.08 3.55 0.24
CA VAL A 198 13.20 3.17 -0.88
C VAL A 198 13.07 4.30 -1.91
N GLU A 199 14.18 4.93 -2.24
CA GLU A 199 14.26 6.10 -3.14
C GLU A 199 13.66 5.87 -4.54
N ASN A 200 13.52 4.60 -4.95
CA ASN A 200 13.05 4.17 -6.27
C ASN A 200 11.57 3.77 -6.29
N LEU A 201 10.76 4.19 -5.31
CA LEU A 201 9.32 4.00 -5.36
C LEU A 201 8.73 4.66 -6.61
N ALA A 202 7.95 3.88 -7.37
CA ALA A 202 7.15 4.36 -8.49
C ALA A 202 5.70 4.67 -8.07
N ILE A 203 5.16 3.89 -7.14
CA ILE A 203 3.80 4.06 -6.61
C ILE A 203 3.87 4.22 -5.09
N LEU A 204 3.29 5.31 -4.58
CA LEU A 204 3.17 5.58 -3.15
C LEU A 204 1.74 5.99 -2.82
N HIS A 205 1.02 5.13 -2.12
CA HIS A 205 -0.34 5.39 -1.68
C HIS A 205 -0.38 5.68 -0.17
N LEU A 206 -0.83 6.88 0.20
CA LEU A 206 -0.93 7.40 1.55
C LEU A 206 -2.30 8.01 1.86
N ASP A 207 -3.27 7.85 0.97
CA ASP A 207 -4.61 8.40 1.16
C ASP A 207 -5.34 7.77 2.36
N GLY A 208 -6.31 8.51 2.93
CA GLY A 208 -7.05 8.01 4.08
C GLY A 208 -6.22 7.85 5.35
N ASN A 209 -5.22 8.70 5.55
CA ASN A 209 -4.39 8.76 6.75
C ASN A 209 -4.69 10.03 7.57
N ARG A 210 -3.86 10.36 8.57
CA ARG A 210 -4.03 11.51 9.46
C ARG A 210 -2.89 12.53 9.34
N LEU A 211 -2.25 12.63 8.18
CA LEU A 211 -1.13 13.54 7.95
C LEU A 211 -1.62 15.01 7.97
N PRO A 212 -1.18 15.85 8.93
CA PRO A 212 -1.66 17.22 9.04
C PRO A 212 -0.96 18.17 8.07
N SER A 213 0.19 17.79 7.55
CA SER A 213 1.01 18.56 6.62
C SER A 213 1.75 17.66 5.65
N TYR A 214 2.17 18.24 4.52
CA TYR A 214 2.98 17.53 3.52
C TYR A 214 4.34 17.11 4.11
N PRO A 215 4.72 15.83 4.07
CA PRO A 215 5.93 15.32 4.72
C PRO A 215 7.17 15.54 3.83
N LEU A 216 7.52 16.80 3.54
CA LEU A 216 8.56 17.19 2.59
C LEU A 216 9.91 16.53 2.86
N ALA A 217 10.35 16.52 4.13
CA ALA A 217 11.64 15.96 4.50
C ALA A 217 11.70 14.43 4.30
N ALA A 218 10.61 13.71 4.58
CA ALA A 218 10.54 12.27 4.36
C ALA A 218 10.54 11.89 2.88
N MET A 219 9.98 12.74 2.01
CA MET A 219 9.87 12.48 0.56
C MET A 219 11.06 12.99 -0.25
N SER A 220 12.01 13.70 0.38
CA SER A 220 13.08 14.43 -0.32
C SER A 220 14.06 13.54 -1.11
N LYS A 221 14.17 12.26 -0.77
CA LYS A 221 15.05 11.30 -1.46
C LYS A 221 14.35 10.48 -2.54
N LEU A 222 13.01 10.52 -2.60
CA LEU A 222 12.28 9.82 -3.66
C LEU A 222 12.62 10.41 -5.03
N ARG A 223 12.81 9.55 -6.05
CA ARG A 223 13.36 9.97 -7.35
C ARG A 223 12.43 9.75 -8.53
N VAL A 224 11.59 8.72 -8.49
CA VAL A 224 10.87 8.22 -9.67
C VAL A 224 9.38 7.99 -9.41
N VAL A 225 8.78 8.67 -8.43
CA VAL A 225 7.36 8.50 -8.14
C VAL A 225 6.52 8.96 -9.33
N GLU A 226 5.81 8.01 -9.92
CA GLU A 226 4.87 8.19 -11.02
C GLU A 226 3.44 8.44 -10.54
N GLU A 227 3.06 7.76 -9.45
CA GLU A 227 1.73 7.87 -8.84
C GLU A 227 1.84 8.13 -7.33
N LEU A 228 1.25 9.23 -6.87
CA LEU A 228 1.16 9.63 -5.48
C LEU A 228 -0.29 9.88 -5.10
N THR A 229 -0.79 9.19 -4.06
CA THR A 229 -2.09 9.47 -3.47
C THR A 229 -1.94 9.99 -2.03
N LEU A 230 -2.52 11.16 -1.76
CA LEU A 230 -2.54 11.81 -0.45
C LEU A 230 -3.96 12.22 -0.03
N GLY A 231 -4.95 11.92 -0.84
CA GLY A 231 -6.35 12.27 -0.57
C GLY A 231 -6.82 11.83 0.81
N LYS A 232 -7.86 12.45 1.35
CA LYS A 232 -8.42 12.14 2.67
C LYS A 232 -7.41 12.23 3.84
N ASN A 233 -6.41 13.12 3.72
CA ASN A 233 -5.53 13.53 4.82
C ASN A 233 -5.86 14.99 5.20
N PRO A 234 -5.77 15.39 6.49
CA PRO A 234 -6.16 16.73 6.90
C PRO A 234 -5.09 17.81 6.60
N MET A 235 -4.61 17.84 5.35
CA MET A 235 -3.60 18.82 4.89
C MET A 235 -4.24 20.05 4.30
N ARG A 236 -4.03 21.22 4.90
CA ARG A 236 -4.58 22.48 4.40
C ARG A 236 -3.74 23.18 3.34
N THR A 237 -2.46 22.84 3.26
CA THR A 237 -1.51 23.52 2.36
C THR A 237 -0.51 22.53 1.78
N ILE A 238 -0.16 22.71 0.49
CA ILE A 238 0.99 22.04 -0.13
C ILE A 238 2.10 23.10 -0.29
N PRO A 239 3.31 22.85 0.27
CA PRO A 239 4.40 23.83 0.29
C PRO A 239 5.06 24.00 -1.07
N ASP A 240 5.98 24.97 -1.17
CA ASP A 240 6.86 25.10 -2.33
C ASP A 240 7.73 23.84 -2.49
N ILE A 241 8.10 23.54 -3.72
CA ILE A 241 8.96 22.42 -4.11
C ILE A 241 8.50 21.03 -3.62
N ALA A 242 7.22 20.89 -3.23
CA ALA A 242 6.68 19.65 -2.64
C ALA A 242 7.02 18.39 -3.46
N PHE A 243 6.98 18.48 -4.77
CA PHE A 243 7.17 17.34 -5.68
C PHE A 243 8.48 17.39 -6.47
N GLN A 244 9.42 18.30 -6.12
CA GLN A 244 10.58 18.61 -6.95
C GLN A 244 11.50 17.41 -7.19
N SER A 245 11.71 16.56 -6.17
CA SER A 245 12.65 15.43 -6.25
C SER A 245 12.25 14.39 -7.29
N PHE A 246 10.97 14.19 -7.53
CA PHE A 246 10.41 13.21 -8.47
C PHE A 246 9.45 13.79 -9.52
N GLY A 247 9.26 15.11 -9.55
CA GLY A 247 8.23 15.77 -10.35
C GLY A 247 8.33 15.54 -11.87
N ARG A 248 9.54 15.22 -12.38
CA ARG A 248 9.72 14.88 -13.79
C ARG A 248 9.07 13.56 -14.21
N TYR A 249 8.84 12.67 -13.26
CA TYR A 249 8.25 11.35 -13.49
C TYR A 249 6.79 11.27 -13.06
N MET A 250 6.32 12.21 -12.20
CA MET A 250 4.98 12.17 -11.63
C MET A 250 3.91 12.36 -12.70
N GLU A 251 3.16 11.29 -12.95
CA GLU A 251 2.06 11.27 -13.93
C GLU A 251 0.69 11.42 -13.28
N LYS A 252 0.51 10.88 -12.06
CA LYS A 252 -0.78 10.90 -11.36
C LYS A 252 -0.62 11.43 -9.94
N LEU A 253 -1.46 12.38 -9.57
CA LEU A 253 -1.50 12.99 -8.24
C LEU A 253 -2.94 13.11 -7.75
N HIS A 254 -3.24 12.48 -6.60
CA HIS A 254 -4.54 12.53 -5.96
C HIS A 254 -4.45 13.30 -4.65
N LEU A 255 -5.17 14.43 -4.58
CA LEU A 255 -5.22 15.36 -3.45
C LEU A 255 -6.67 15.69 -3.07
N ASP A 256 -7.57 14.76 -3.26
CA ASP A 256 -9.00 14.94 -3.01
C ASP A 256 -9.37 14.82 -1.53
N ASN A 257 -10.45 15.46 -1.11
CA ASN A 257 -11.03 15.32 0.24
C ASN A 257 -10.06 15.68 1.39
N MET A 258 -9.14 16.63 1.19
CA MET A 258 -8.11 16.97 2.19
C MET A 258 -8.49 18.20 3.04
N GLY A 259 -9.51 18.96 2.60
CA GLY A 259 -9.75 20.30 3.15
C GLY A 259 -8.68 21.30 2.71
N LEU A 260 -7.99 21.03 1.60
CA LEU A 260 -6.90 21.82 1.04
C LEU A 260 -7.37 23.22 0.70
N GLU A 261 -6.76 24.24 1.28
CA GLU A 261 -7.14 25.64 1.11
C GLU A 261 -6.29 26.34 0.03
N LYS A 262 -5.01 25.97 -0.07
CA LYS A 262 -4.09 26.59 -1.02
C LYS A 262 -2.87 25.72 -1.33
N PHE A 263 -2.29 26.00 -2.46
CA PHE A 263 -0.91 25.63 -2.80
C PHE A 263 0.00 26.84 -2.64
N SER A 264 1.24 26.65 -2.20
CA SER A 264 2.27 27.67 -2.40
C SER A 264 2.52 27.86 -3.90
N ASP A 265 2.93 29.06 -4.32
CA ASP A 265 3.10 29.40 -5.76
C ASP A 265 4.08 28.47 -6.48
N GLY A 266 5.11 27.98 -5.79
CA GLY A 266 6.13 27.05 -6.28
C GLY A 266 5.87 25.57 -6.02
N ALA A 267 4.66 25.18 -5.57
CA ALA A 267 4.37 23.79 -5.17
C ALA A 267 4.65 22.76 -6.28
N PHE A 268 4.39 23.09 -7.54
CA PHE A 268 4.62 22.22 -8.70
C PHE A 268 5.94 22.51 -9.43
N THR A 269 6.87 23.23 -8.79
CA THR A 269 8.22 23.44 -9.38
C THR A 269 8.89 22.08 -9.65
N GLY A 270 9.34 21.87 -10.88
CA GLY A 270 9.97 20.61 -11.31
C GLY A 270 8.98 19.55 -11.83
N VAL A 271 7.67 19.75 -11.71
CA VAL A 271 6.66 18.85 -12.25
C VAL A 271 6.46 19.13 -13.75
N THR A 272 6.71 18.12 -14.59
CA THR A 272 6.68 18.29 -16.06
C THR A 272 5.86 17.24 -16.81
N ALA A 273 5.45 16.16 -16.14
CA ALA A 273 4.84 14.99 -16.79
C ALA A 273 3.40 14.67 -16.31
N ILE A 274 2.82 15.48 -15.43
CA ILE A 274 1.53 15.21 -14.83
C ILE A 274 0.41 15.09 -15.88
N LYS A 275 -0.27 13.94 -15.88
CA LYS A 275 -1.38 13.62 -16.79
C LYS A 275 -2.73 13.63 -16.06
N ALA A 276 -2.76 13.14 -14.83
CA ALA A 276 -3.97 13.08 -14.01
C ALA A 276 -3.78 13.82 -12.68
N LEU A 277 -4.70 14.75 -12.39
CA LEU A 277 -4.70 15.53 -11.15
C LEU A 277 -6.11 15.55 -10.56
N ASN A 278 -6.28 14.97 -9.38
CA ASN A 278 -7.54 15.00 -8.66
C ASN A 278 -7.47 16.01 -7.50
N LEU A 279 -8.34 17.03 -7.56
CA LEU A 279 -8.46 18.11 -6.57
C LEU A 279 -9.88 18.21 -5.99
N ASP A 280 -10.73 17.21 -6.19
CA ASP A 280 -12.13 17.23 -5.75
C ASP A 280 -12.29 17.42 -4.25
N ASN A 281 -13.40 18.03 -3.84
CA ASN A 281 -13.81 18.13 -2.43
C ASN A 281 -12.76 18.80 -1.53
N ASN A 282 -12.28 19.98 -1.96
CA ASN A 282 -11.33 20.79 -1.21
C ASN A 282 -11.88 22.22 -0.98
N LYS A 283 -11.05 23.10 -0.49
CA LYS A 283 -11.38 24.52 -0.25
C LYS A 283 -10.57 25.48 -1.14
N LEU A 284 -10.15 24.97 -2.29
CA LEU A 284 -9.32 25.72 -3.23
C LEU A 284 -10.09 26.88 -3.88
N ARG A 285 -9.45 28.04 -3.94
CA ARG A 285 -9.97 29.23 -4.64
C ARG A 285 -9.24 29.53 -5.94
N SER A 286 -8.00 29.05 -6.07
CA SER A 286 -7.15 29.25 -7.25
C SER A 286 -6.17 28.10 -7.40
N LEU A 287 -5.48 28.04 -8.53
CA LEU A 287 -4.39 27.11 -8.80
C LEU A 287 -3.04 27.84 -8.69
N PRO A 288 -1.95 27.16 -8.31
CA PRO A 288 -0.63 27.76 -8.18
C PRO A 288 -0.03 28.09 -9.54
N LYS A 289 0.81 29.12 -9.59
CA LYS A 289 1.44 29.59 -10.83
C LYS A 289 2.42 28.57 -11.44
N SER A 290 3.00 27.71 -10.62
CA SER A 290 3.93 26.66 -11.05
C SER A 290 3.25 25.47 -11.72
N LEU A 291 1.93 25.31 -11.62
CA LEU A 291 1.20 24.22 -12.27
C LEU A 291 1.08 24.46 -13.77
N ASP A 292 1.72 23.63 -14.57
CA ASP A 292 1.55 23.60 -16.02
C ASP A 292 0.43 22.63 -16.40
N LEU A 293 -0.72 23.17 -16.80
CA LEU A 293 -1.86 22.37 -17.26
C LEU A 293 -1.68 21.79 -18.67
N GLY A 294 -0.59 22.13 -19.38
CA GLY A 294 -0.39 21.72 -20.77
C GLY A 294 -0.25 20.22 -20.98
N THR A 295 0.16 19.47 -19.95
CA THR A 295 0.30 18.00 -20.00
C THR A 295 -0.88 17.27 -19.35
N VAL A 296 -1.74 17.98 -18.61
CA VAL A 296 -2.85 17.39 -17.87
C VAL A 296 -3.98 17.02 -18.84
N THR A 297 -4.33 15.74 -18.86
CA THR A 297 -5.42 15.20 -19.68
C THR A 297 -6.66 14.88 -18.84
N ASN A 298 -6.47 14.52 -17.57
CA ASN A 298 -7.54 14.23 -16.63
C ASN A 298 -7.41 15.14 -15.39
N LEU A 299 -8.33 16.09 -15.24
CA LEU A 299 -8.38 17.04 -14.14
C LEU A 299 -9.76 17.01 -13.51
N THR A 300 -9.85 16.78 -12.20
CA THR A 300 -11.09 16.87 -11.44
C THR A 300 -11.02 18.02 -10.43
N LEU A 301 -12.09 18.81 -10.32
CA LEU A 301 -12.11 20.11 -9.66
C LEU A 301 -13.38 20.35 -8.85
N SER A 302 -14.27 19.36 -8.77
CA SER A 302 -15.60 19.47 -8.18
C SER A 302 -15.54 19.86 -6.70
N ASN A 303 -16.58 20.55 -6.24
CA ASN A 303 -16.73 20.90 -4.81
C ASN A 303 -15.55 21.71 -4.23
N ASN A 304 -15.09 22.72 -4.98
CA ASN A 304 -14.15 23.73 -4.52
C ASN A 304 -14.76 25.14 -4.68
N PRO A 305 -14.49 26.09 -3.77
CA PRO A 305 -15.01 27.45 -3.84
C PRO A 305 -14.18 28.34 -4.78
N TRP A 306 -14.16 28.03 -6.08
CA TRP A 306 -13.32 28.72 -7.06
C TRP A 306 -13.60 30.22 -7.11
N SER A 307 -12.53 31.02 -7.09
CA SER A 307 -12.60 32.47 -7.30
C SER A 307 -12.39 32.78 -8.79
N CYS A 308 -13.47 33.08 -9.49
CA CYS A 308 -13.45 33.40 -10.92
C CYS A 308 -12.90 34.81 -11.18
N THR A 309 -11.60 34.97 -11.09
CA THR A 309 -10.81 36.15 -11.35
C THR A 309 -9.71 35.81 -12.36
N CYS A 310 -8.96 36.80 -12.80
CA CYS A 310 -7.86 36.58 -13.74
C CYS A 310 -6.77 35.62 -13.28
N GLN A 311 -6.67 35.32 -11.97
CA GLN A 311 -5.77 34.28 -11.46
C GLN A 311 -6.16 32.89 -11.97
N LEU A 312 -7.44 32.63 -12.18
CA LEU A 312 -7.96 31.38 -12.68
C LEU A 312 -8.03 31.29 -14.21
N ALA A 313 -7.65 32.33 -14.92
CA ALA A 313 -7.66 32.37 -16.39
C ALA A 313 -6.85 31.25 -17.08
N PRO A 314 -5.72 30.74 -16.54
CA PRO A 314 -5.04 29.55 -17.07
C PRO A 314 -5.93 28.29 -17.08
N LEU A 315 -6.70 28.06 -16.02
CA LEU A 315 -7.66 26.96 -15.94
C LEU A 315 -8.77 27.13 -16.98
N ARG A 316 -9.34 28.35 -17.10
CA ARG A 316 -10.39 28.65 -18.09
C ARG A 316 -9.93 28.30 -19.51
N ARG A 317 -8.72 28.73 -19.90
CA ARG A 317 -8.13 28.40 -21.22
C ARG A 317 -7.90 26.90 -21.43
N TRP A 318 -7.40 26.21 -20.38
CA TRP A 318 -7.25 24.77 -20.46
C TRP A 318 -8.60 24.08 -20.71
N MET A 319 -9.65 24.50 -20.02
CA MET A 319 -11.02 23.97 -20.18
C MET A 319 -11.54 24.20 -21.61
N ASP A 320 -11.17 25.30 -22.27
CA ASP A 320 -11.57 25.57 -23.65
C ASP A 320 -10.93 24.64 -24.68
N SER A 321 -9.69 24.22 -24.41
CA SER A 321 -8.91 23.32 -25.26
C SER A 321 -9.08 21.84 -24.91
N SER A 322 -9.58 21.53 -23.72
CA SER A 322 -9.70 20.16 -23.21
C SER A 322 -10.96 19.47 -23.75
N ARG A 323 -10.85 18.17 -24.04
CA ARG A 323 -12.00 17.31 -24.33
C ARG A 323 -12.80 16.96 -23.07
N THR A 324 -12.16 16.97 -21.91
CA THR A 324 -12.80 16.73 -20.61
C THR A 324 -13.50 18.00 -20.14
N ARG A 325 -14.62 17.84 -19.46
CA ARG A 325 -15.42 18.94 -18.90
C ARG A 325 -15.52 18.79 -17.40
N PRO A 326 -14.45 19.13 -16.64
CA PRO A 326 -14.51 19.04 -15.20
C PRO A 326 -15.56 20.00 -14.66
N ASP A 327 -16.31 19.56 -13.65
CA ASP A 327 -17.25 20.39 -12.93
C ASP A 327 -16.50 21.35 -12.02
N ALA A 328 -16.61 22.65 -12.27
CA ALA A 328 -15.97 23.70 -11.48
C ALA A 328 -16.86 24.95 -11.45
N LEU A 329 -17.43 25.23 -10.27
CA LEU A 329 -18.35 26.34 -10.07
C LEU A 329 -17.65 27.54 -9.43
N CYS A 330 -17.95 28.74 -9.93
CA CYS A 330 -17.52 29.99 -9.32
C CYS A 330 -18.23 30.19 -7.97
N ALA A 331 -17.47 30.40 -6.90
CA ALA A 331 -17.99 30.85 -5.61
C ALA A 331 -17.89 32.37 -5.43
N SER A 332 -17.00 33.02 -6.17
CA SER A 332 -16.80 34.47 -6.19
C SER A 332 -16.29 34.94 -7.56
N PRO A 333 -16.45 36.23 -7.92
CA PRO A 333 -17.21 37.27 -7.22
C PRO A 333 -18.73 36.97 -7.22
N PRO A 334 -19.54 37.71 -6.43
CA PRO A 334 -20.97 37.44 -6.30
C PRO A 334 -21.73 37.33 -7.61
N GLN A 335 -21.37 38.18 -8.63
CA GLN A 335 -22.01 38.20 -9.94
C GLN A 335 -21.76 36.94 -10.78
N GLN A 336 -20.78 36.15 -10.41
CA GLN A 336 -20.42 34.90 -11.08
C GLN A 336 -20.79 33.63 -10.28
N LYS A 337 -21.25 33.82 -9.03
CA LYS A 337 -21.56 32.70 -8.13
C LYS A 337 -22.54 31.70 -8.78
N GLY A 338 -22.19 30.43 -8.71
CA GLY A 338 -22.97 29.33 -9.28
C GLY A 338 -22.80 29.09 -10.78
N LYS A 339 -22.07 29.95 -11.50
CA LYS A 339 -21.75 29.70 -12.90
C LYS A 339 -20.57 28.76 -13.02
N GLN A 340 -20.56 27.96 -14.07
CA GLN A 340 -19.37 27.17 -14.40
C GLN A 340 -18.19 28.10 -14.72
N VAL A 341 -17.00 27.75 -14.28
CA VAL A 341 -15.75 28.48 -14.59
C VAL A 341 -15.64 28.70 -16.12
N ARG A 342 -15.97 27.69 -16.90
CA ARG A 342 -15.95 27.71 -18.35
C ARG A 342 -16.86 28.81 -18.95
N ASP A 343 -18.01 29.04 -18.36
CA ASP A 343 -19.04 29.92 -18.88
C ASP A 343 -19.02 31.32 -18.25
N SER A 344 -18.09 31.55 -17.32
CA SER A 344 -17.99 32.81 -16.59
C SER A 344 -17.44 33.93 -17.44
N ALA A 345 -18.15 35.06 -17.46
CA ALA A 345 -17.72 36.29 -18.14
C ALA A 345 -16.56 37.03 -17.43
N ALA A 346 -16.19 36.61 -16.22
CA ALA A 346 -15.13 37.24 -15.43
C ALA A 346 -13.75 37.25 -16.10
N PHE A 347 -13.56 36.42 -17.11
CA PHE A 347 -12.28 36.27 -17.81
C PHE A 347 -12.12 37.10 -19.07
N ALA A 348 -13.17 37.83 -19.53
CA ALA A 348 -13.17 38.55 -20.79
C ALA A 348 -12.08 39.65 -20.89
N GLY A 349 -11.69 40.25 -19.76
CA GLY A 349 -10.65 41.29 -19.71
C GLY A 349 -9.27 40.81 -19.25
N CYS A 350 -9.05 39.49 -19.06
CA CYS A 350 -7.83 38.98 -18.51
C CYS A 350 -6.68 38.94 -19.51
N ARG A 351 -5.67 39.77 -19.34
CA ARG A 351 -4.48 39.82 -20.22
C ARG A 351 -3.68 38.55 -20.16
N VAL A 352 -3.32 37.97 -21.30
CA VAL A 352 -2.41 36.83 -21.42
C VAL A 352 -0.99 37.35 -21.28
N LYS A 353 -0.26 36.95 -20.20
CA LYS A 353 1.20 37.09 -20.24
C LYS A 353 1.75 35.98 -21.14
N PRO A 354 2.47 36.27 -22.23
CA PRO A 354 3.09 35.24 -23.06
C PRO A 354 4.06 34.42 -22.21
N LYS A 355 4.03 33.08 -22.32
CA LYS A 355 5.05 32.22 -21.73
C LYS A 355 6.41 32.62 -22.30
N LYS A 356 7.41 32.98 -21.44
CA LYS A 356 8.78 33.13 -21.90
C LYS A 356 9.21 31.81 -22.55
N PRO A 357 9.82 31.84 -23.76
CA PRO A 357 10.32 30.62 -24.37
C PRO A 357 11.33 29.94 -23.41
N ARG A 358 11.16 28.63 -23.22
CA ARG A 358 12.15 27.83 -22.49
C ARG A 358 13.50 28.03 -23.19
N LYS A 359 14.48 28.63 -22.51
CA LYS A 359 15.86 28.62 -23.00
C LYS A 359 16.26 27.16 -23.12
N GLY A 360 16.40 26.68 -24.37
CA GLY A 360 16.93 25.35 -24.64
C GLY A 360 18.29 25.21 -23.95
N LEU A 361 18.45 24.19 -23.11
CA LEU A 361 19.77 23.74 -22.72
C LEU A 361 20.46 23.30 -24.02
N ARG A 362 21.41 24.10 -24.46
CA ARG A 362 22.39 23.63 -25.44
C ARG A 362 23.25 22.59 -24.72
N HIS A 363 23.33 21.41 -25.34
CA HIS A 363 24.21 20.30 -24.95
C HIS A 363 25.65 20.70 -24.92
#